data_f265d87d6cd9e1323011dd0a6bdbacea
#
_entry.id   f265d87d6cd9e1323011dd0a6bdbacea
#
_cell.length_a   1.000
_cell.length_b   1.000
_cell.length_c   1.000
_cell.angle_alpha   90.00
_cell.angle_beta   90.00
_cell.angle_gamma   90.00
#
_symmetry.space_group_name_H-M   'P 1'
#
loop_
_entity.id
_entity.type
_entity.pdbx_description
1 polymer ?
#
loop_
_entity_poly.entity_id
_entity_poly.type
_entity_poly.pdbx_seq_one_letter_code
_entity_poly.pdbx_strand_id
1 'polypeptide(L)'
;MEQHTLLQREESPRSPAAPSLRRLGGSRHITHWDPEDLGAWEAGNKGIARRNLLWSVVTVHLGYSVWTLWPVLELLMPQDVYGFSTSDKFLLGTIATLFGAFLRMPYALASAIFGGRNWATFSAIVLLIPAIGTTVLLTHPGLPLWPYLVCAALTGLGGGNFASSMSNANAFYPHRLKGSALGIAGGVGNLGVPAIQLVGLLAIATVGERKPYLVCALYVVLVAIAVIGVSLFMNNVEQHRVQVNRLRPIVSAVLSTRDTWLLSLLYLGTFGSFIGFSFVFGQVLQTNFLACGQSPARATLHAVELAFVGPLLAAVARIYGGRLADRVGGSRLTLIVFVAMTLAAGLLISASTLEGRHVGQHRGATMVGYFVCFVALFVLSGLGNGSVYKMIPTIFEACSRSLDLSEAERRDWSRIISGVVIGFVAAFGALGGVGINMALRESYLSTGSGTDAFWIFMMCYAAAAVLTWKVYDRRTVTDMGMLQAALVRQPASTPAELIGPRTHRTDSPGAASRRNVAAPG
;
A
#
# COMPACT_ATOMS: atom_id res chain seq x y z
N MET A 1 49.56 62.97 -2.74
CA MET A 1 48.07 63.04 -3.07
C MET A 1 47.58 61.62 -3.18
N GLU A 2 47.21 61.08 -2.03
CA GLU A 2 46.67 59.70 -1.90
C GLU A 2 45.19 59.71 -2.04
N GLN A 3 44.66 58.93 -2.96
CA GLN A 3 43.22 58.66 -3.08
C GLN A 3 42.91 57.33 -2.41
N HIS A 4 42.25 57.41 -1.26
CA HIS A 4 41.63 56.27 -0.58
C HIS A 4 40.44 55.76 -1.39
N THR A 5 40.54 54.56 -1.91
CA THR A 5 39.41 53.83 -2.49
C THR A 5 38.80 52.96 -1.38
N LEU A 6 37.64 53.35 -0.88
CA LEU A 6 36.81 52.57 0.06
C LEU A 6 36.14 51.43 -0.73
N LEU A 7 36.58 50.22 -0.49
CA LEU A 7 35.90 48.99 -0.91
C LEU A 7 34.63 48.84 -0.06
N GLN A 8 33.48 49.13 -0.63
CA GLN A 8 32.17 48.70 -0.09
C GLN A 8 32.10 47.18 -0.20
N ARG A 9 32.12 46.49 0.95
CA ARG A 9 31.73 45.11 1.06
C ARG A 9 30.22 45.05 0.82
N GLU A 10 29.79 44.55 -0.34
CA GLU A 10 28.41 44.07 -0.53
C GLU A 10 28.14 42.92 0.46
N GLU A 11 27.33 43.18 1.45
CA GLU A 11 26.75 42.13 2.28
C GLU A 11 25.84 41.26 1.40
N SER A 12 26.33 40.07 1.12
CA SER A 12 25.54 39.00 0.53
C SER A 12 24.25 38.80 1.36
N PRO A 13 23.07 38.68 0.76
CA PRO A 13 21.82 38.46 1.50
C PRO A 13 21.93 37.17 2.31
N ARG A 14 21.84 37.30 3.63
CA ARG A 14 21.84 36.17 4.56
C ARG A 14 20.71 35.23 4.17
N SER A 15 21.10 34.05 3.74
CA SER A 15 20.18 32.91 3.56
C SER A 15 19.31 32.78 4.84
N PRO A 16 17.99 32.59 4.73
CA PRO A 16 17.13 32.41 5.89
C PRO A 16 17.66 31.25 6.73
N ALA A 17 17.95 31.51 7.98
CA ALA A 17 18.49 30.55 8.93
C ALA A 17 17.65 29.27 8.93
N ALA A 18 18.32 28.13 8.74
CA ALA A 18 17.70 26.82 8.86
C ALA A 18 16.87 26.77 10.16
N PRO A 19 15.65 26.22 10.13
CA PRO A 19 14.82 26.12 11.32
C PRO A 19 15.60 25.34 12.38
N SER A 20 15.99 26.02 13.44
CA SER A 20 16.74 25.48 14.55
C SER A 20 16.04 24.21 15.06
N LEU A 21 16.78 23.11 15.16
CA LEU A 21 16.38 21.87 15.84
C LEU A 21 16.01 22.18 17.31
N ARG A 22 14.85 22.74 17.54
CA ARG A 22 14.29 22.90 18.88
C ARG A 22 13.82 21.52 19.36
N ARG A 23 14.51 21.03 20.37
CA ARG A 23 14.22 20.01 21.39
C ARG A 23 12.89 19.25 21.23
N LEU A 24 12.80 18.04 21.76
CA LEU A 24 11.67 17.09 21.87
C LEU A 24 10.24 17.65 22.17
N GLY A 25 10.01 18.95 22.05
CA GLY A 25 8.74 19.68 22.20
C GLY A 25 8.45 20.65 21.04
N GLY A 26 9.14 20.58 19.90
CA GLY A 26 8.85 21.42 18.73
C GLY A 26 7.48 21.10 18.13
N SER A 27 6.82 22.11 17.55
CA SER A 27 5.53 22.01 16.92
C SER A 27 5.44 20.75 16.05
N ARG A 28 4.45 19.88 16.34
CA ARG A 28 4.20 18.66 15.56
C ARG A 28 3.61 18.97 14.19
N HIS A 29 3.37 20.25 13.92
CA HIS A 29 2.87 20.81 12.68
C HIS A 29 3.99 21.52 11.95
N ILE A 30 4.25 21.11 10.71
CA ILE A 30 5.24 21.73 9.83
C ILE A 30 4.46 22.62 8.87
N THR A 31 4.67 23.92 8.95
CA THR A 31 3.96 24.92 8.13
C THR A 31 4.55 25.03 6.73
N HIS A 32 5.87 24.84 6.60
CA HIS A 32 6.56 24.86 5.32
C HIS A 32 7.45 23.62 5.16
N TRP A 33 7.21 22.87 4.07
CA TRP A 33 7.97 21.66 3.74
C TRP A 33 8.24 21.61 2.25
N ASP A 34 9.50 21.76 1.87
CA ASP A 34 9.99 21.50 0.51
C ASP A 34 11.03 20.38 0.54
N PRO A 35 10.68 19.16 0.09
CA PRO A 35 11.63 18.07 0.04
C PRO A 35 12.65 18.20 -1.09
N GLU A 36 12.42 19.08 -2.08
CA GLU A 36 13.35 19.30 -3.20
C GLU A 36 14.47 20.30 -2.86
N ASP A 37 14.32 21.08 -1.79
CA ASP A 37 15.38 21.94 -1.28
C ASP A 37 16.52 21.08 -0.70
N LEU A 38 17.63 20.99 -1.44
CA LEU A 38 18.80 20.19 -1.08
C LEU A 38 19.48 20.71 0.19
N GLY A 39 19.52 22.03 0.40
CA GLY A 39 20.12 22.65 1.57
C GLY A 39 19.35 22.28 2.84
N ALA A 40 18.04 22.47 2.84
CA ALA A 40 17.17 22.11 3.95
C ALA A 40 17.11 20.59 4.17
N TRP A 41 17.19 19.79 3.08
CA TRP A 41 17.20 18.34 3.16
C TRP A 41 18.43 17.81 3.94
N GLU A 42 19.62 18.27 3.58
CA GLU A 42 20.85 17.83 4.27
C GLU A 42 20.99 18.49 5.66
N ALA A 43 20.43 19.69 5.86
CA ALA A 43 20.46 20.38 7.15
C ALA A 43 19.59 19.71 8.24
N GLY A 44 18.63 18.83 7.88
CA GLY A 44 17.83 18.13 8.90
C GLY A 44 16.52 17.52 8.42
N ASN A 45 15.94 17.96 7.30
CA ASN A 45 14.66 17.47 6.79
C ASN A 45 14.68 15.96 6.50
N LYS A 46 15.82 15.42 6.06
CA LYS A 46 16.06 13.97 5.89
C LYS A 46 15.78 13.15 7.17
N GLY A 47 16.18 13.67 8.34
CA GLY A 47 15.91 13.04 9.63
C GLY A 47 14.42 13.02 9.97
N ILE A 48 13.72 14.13 9.71
CA ILE A 48 12.26 14.25 9.88
C ILE A 48 11.55 13.28 8.94
N ALA A 49 11.92 13.25 7.66
CA ALA A 49 11.33 12.36 6.67
C ALA A 49 11.52 10.88 7.04
N ARG A 50 12.74 10.48 7.48
CA ARG A 50 13.02 9.11 7.94
C ARG A 50 12.18 8.71 9.14
N ARG A 51 12.03 9.59 10.13
CA ARG A 51 11.20 9.32 11.31
C ARG A 51 9.73 9.15 10.94
N ASN A 52 9.19 10.01 10.07
CA ASN A 52 7.82 9.88 9.57
C ASN A 52 7.64 8.60 8.74
N LEU A 53 8.61 8.23 7.91
CA LEU A 53 8.60 6.98 7.16
C LEU A 53 8.60 5.77 8.10
N LEU A 54 9.46 5.76 9.13
CA LEU A 54 9.55 4.66 10.09
C LEU A 54 8.19 4.38 10.74
N TRP A 55 7.55 5.40 11.29
CA TRP A 55 6.26 5.24 11.96
C TRP A 55 5.11 4.94 10.99
N SER A 56 5.16 5.47 9.77
CA SER A 56 4.24 5.05 8.69
C SER A 56 4.41 3.56 8.37
N VAL A 57 5.64 3.07 8.31
CA VAL A 57 5.94 1.64 8.08
C VAL A 57 5.44 0.77 9.24
N VAL A 58 5.65 1.18 10.49
CA VAL A 58 5.14 0.46 11.67
C VAL A 58 3.62 0.33 11.62
N THR A 59 2.90 1.42 11.31
CA THR A 59 1.44 1.37 11.23
C THR A 59 0.93 0.51 10.07
N VAL A 60 1.59 0.52 8.93
CA VAL A 60 1.25 -0.37 7.81
C VAL A 60 1.53 -1.82 8.15
N HIS A 61 2.68 -2.11 8.73
CA HIS A 61 3.08 -3.47 9.10
C HIS A 61 2.07 -4.10 10.06
N LEU A 62 1.74 -3.40 11.15
CA LEU A 62 0.74 -3.87 12.11
C LEU A 62 -0.67 -3.89 11.50
N GLY A 63 -1.01 -2.91 10.66
CA GLY A 63 -2.25 -2.89 9.92
C GLY A 63 -2.41 -4.13 9.04
N TYR A 64 -1.38 -4.49 8.28
CA TYR A 64 -1.38 -5.71 7.45
C TYR A 64 -1.47 -6.98 8.29
N SER A 65 -0.73 -7.05 9.40
CA SER A 65 -0.80 -8.20 10.30
C SER A 65 -2.22 -8.41 10.84
N VAL A 66 -2.87 -7.35 11.33
CA VAL A 66 -4.25 -7.43 11.82
C VAL A 66 -5.24 -7.71 10.68
N TRP A 67 -5.04 -7.14 9.51
CA TRP A 67 -5.88 -7.40 8.34
C TRP A 67 -5.84 -8.84 7.88
N THR A 68 -4.65 -9.47 7.89
CA THR A 68 -4.43 -10.86 7.48
C THR A 68 -4.44 -11.84 8.66
N LEU A 69 -5.10 -11.47 9.75
CA LEU A 69 -5.25 -12.29 10.94
C LEU A 69 -6.09 -13.55 10.68
N TRP A 70 -7.21 -13.39 9.96
CA TRP A 70 -8.19 -14.46 9.74
C TRP A 70 -7.61 -15.68 9.01
N PRO A 71 -6.85 -15.57 7.92
CA PRO A 71 -6.20 -16.72 7.30
C PRO A 71 -5.33 -17.56 8.23
N VAL A 72 -4.75 -16.94 9.27
CA VAL A 72 -3.98 -17.64 10.29
C VAL A 72 -4.91 -18.29 11.31
N LEU A 73 -5.90 -17.56 11.80
CA LEU A 73 -6.87 -18.06 12.78
C LEU A 73 -7.68 -19.22 12.24
N GLU A 74 -8.09 -19.19 10.98
CA GLU A 74 -8.86 -20.24 10.31
C GLU A 74 -8.16 -21.61 10.39
N LEU A 75 -6.83 -21.62 10.31
CA LEU A 75 -6.02 -22.84 10.50
C LEU A 75 -5.97 -23.28 11.96
N LEU A 76 -6.12 -22.34 12.90
CA LEU A 76 -6.07 -22.57 14.36
C LEU A 76 -7.45 -22.76 14.99
N MET A 77 -8.52 -22.81 14.20
CA MET A 77 -9.91 -22.96 14.66
C MET A 77 -10.45 -24.34 14.27
N PRO A 78 -10.25 -25.39 15.11
CA PRO A 78 -10.78 -26.72 14.85
C PRO A 78 -12.30 -26.70 14.76
N GLN A 79 -12.85 -27.50 13.85
CA GLN A 79 -14.29 -27.55 13.60
C GLN A 79 -15.09 -28.08 14.81
N ASP A 80 -14.51 -29.03 15.56
CA ASP A 80 -15.07 -29.59 16.79
C ASP A 80 -15.21 -28.56 17.92
N VAL A 81 -14.41 -27.48 17.90
CA VAL A 81 -14.41 -26.44 18.93
C VAL A 81 -15.27 -25.23 18.51
N TYR A 82 -15.13 -24.78 17.27
CA TYR A 82 -15.77 -23.55 16.78
C TYR A 82 -17.02 -23.80 15.94
N GLY A 83 -17.24 -25.01 15.44
CA GLY A 83 -18.41 -25.40 14.66
C GLY A 83 -18.42 -24.85 13.22
N PHE A 84 -17.37 -24.16 12.77
CA PHE A 84 -17.34 -23.52 11.44
C PHE A 84 -16.93 -24.50 10.35
N SER A 85 -17.74 -24.51 9.27
CA SER A 85 -17.42 -25.23 8.05
C SER A 85 -16.23 -24.57 7.31
N THR A 86 -15.65 -25.30 6.37
CA THR A 86 -14.63 -24.73 5.47
C THR A 86 -15.17 -23.52 4.69
N SER A 87 -16.44 -23.54 4.29
CA SER A 87 -17.10 -22.42 3.60
C SER A 87 -17.19 -21.17 4.49
N ASP A 88 -17.49 -21.34 5.80
CA ASP A 88 -17.56 -20.24 6.75
C ASP A 88 -16.19 -19.57 6.94
N LYS A 89 -15.14 -20.39 7.00
CA LYS A 89 -13.76 -19.90 7.11
C LYS A 89 -13.36 -19.08 5.87
N PHE A 90 -13.63 -19.58 4.66
CA PHE A 90 -13.41 -18.79 3.44
C PHE A 90 -14.19 -17.47 3.43
N LEU A 91 -15.39 -17.46 3.99
CA LEU A 91 -16.19 -16.24 4.08
C LEU A 91 -15.54 -15.20 5.00
N LEU A 92 -14.96 -15.61 6.14
CA LEU A 92 -14.23 -14.73 7.05
C LEU A 92 -13.07 -14.03 6.34
N GLY A 93 -12.21 -14.77 5.64
CA GLY A 93 -11.11 -14.22 4.86
C GLY A 93 -11.58 -13.31 3.73
N THR A 94 -12.66 -13.68 3.03
CA THR A 94 -13.24 -12.87 1.94
C THR A 94 -13.75 -11.54 2.45
N ILE A 95 -14.51 -11.51 3.54
CA ILE A 95 -15.04 -10.28 4.15
C ILE A 95 -13.91 -9.37 4.63
N ALA A 96 -12.90 -9.90 5.31
CA ALA A 96 -11.73 -9.13 5.74
C ALA A 96 -11.02 -8.50 4.54
N THR A 97 -10.81 -9.25 3.45
CA THR A 97 -10.18 -8.76 2.23
C THR A 97 -10.99 -7.67 1.56
N LEU A 98 -12.30 -7.87 1.43
CA LEU A 98 -13.22 -6.94 0.79
C LEU A 98 -13.25 -5.59 1.51
N PHE A 99 -13.45 -5.59 2.82
CA PHE A 99 -13.47 -4.36 3.62
C PHE A 99 -12.10 -3.66 3.60
N GLY A 100 -10.99 -4.42 3.65
CA GLY A 100 -9.66 -3.85 3.52
C GLY A 100 -9.42 -3.18 2.17
N ALA A 101 -9.98 -3.70 1.09
CA ALA A 101 -9.93 -3.09 -0.24
C ALA A 101 -10.70 -1.77 -0.27
N PHE A 102 -11.96 -1.77 0.18
CA PHE A 102 -12.83 -0.58 0.17
C PHE A 102 -12.27 0.56 1.02
N LEU A 103 -11.73 0.26 2.18
CA LEU A 103 -11.25 1.27 3.12
C LEU A 103 -9.99 2.01 2.65
N ARG A 104 -9.26 1.51 1.66
CA ARG A 104 -8.06 2.16 1.13
C ARG A 104 -8.34 3.53 0.52
N MET A 105 -9.46 3.67 -0.19
CA MET A 105 -9.80 4.94 -0.83
C MET A 105 -10.15 6.03 0.19
N PRO A 106 -11.10 5.84 1.14
CA PRO A 106 -11.37 6.83 2.17
C PRO A 106 -10.15 7.11 3.07
N TYR A 107 -9.29 6.13 3.34
CA TYR A 107 -8.07 6.35 4.12
C TYR A 107 -7.05 7.24 3.41
N ALA A 108 -6.88 7.09 2.08
CA ALA A 108 -6.03 7.97 1.30
C ALA A 108 -6.53 9.42 1.33
N LEU A 109 -7.84 9.63 1.16
CA LEU A 109 -8.48 10.95 1.22
C LEU A 109 -8.41 11.53 2.64
N ALA A 110 -8.68 10.75 3.65
CA ALA A 110 -8.65 11.19 5.04
C ALA A 110 -7.25 11.64 5.49
N SER A 111 -6.19 10.96 5.03
CA SER A 111 -4.82 11.40 5.32
C SER A 111 -4.50 12.76 4.69
N ALA A 112 -5.07 13.05 3.52
CA ALA A 112 -4.92 14.35 2.86
C ALA A 112 -5.72 15.48 3.55
N ILE A 113 -6.86 15.16 4.19
CA ILE A 113 -7.71 16.12 4.90
C ILE A 113 -7.17 16.39 6.30
N PHE A 114 -6.98 15.33 7.10
CA PHE A 114 -6.67 15.41 8.52
C PHE A 114 -5.18 15.51 8.81
N GLY A 115 -4.34 15.26 7.80
CA GLY A 115 -2.88 15.16 7.91
C GLY A 115 -2.40 13.77 8.30
N GLY A 116 -1.21 13.42 7.82
CA GLY A 116 -0.67 12.06 7.92
C GLY A 116 -0.57 11.54 9.36
N ARG A 117 -0.05 12.35 10.29
CA ARG A 117 0.08 11.98 11.72
C ARG A 117 -1.28 11.76 12.38
N ASN A 118 -2.19 12.76 12.25
CA ASN A 118 -3.49 12.69 12.92
C ASN A 118 -4.28 11.48 12.44
N TRP A 119 -4.27 11.22 11.13
CA TRP A 119 -4.95 10.07 10.56
C TRP A 119 -4.30 8.75 10.97
N ALA A 120 -2.96 8.66 10.97
CA ALA A 120 -2.24 7.47 11.41
C ALA A 120 -2.51 7.15 12.90
N THR A 121 -2.60 8.18 13.77
CA THR A 121 -2.96 8.01 15.19
C THR A 121 -4.40 7.49 15.32
N PHE A 122 -5.35 8.12 14.64
CA PHE A 122 -6.76 7.71 14.65
C PHE A 122 -6.92 6.26 14.17
N SER A 123 -6.34 5.93 13.02
CA SER A 123 -6.46 4.60 12.43
C SER A 123 -5.81 3.50 13.29
N ALA A 124 -4.70 3.80 13.97
CA ALA A 124 -4.09 2.88 14.91
C ALA A 124 -4.97 2.65 16.16
N ILE A 125 -5.63 3.71 16.69
CA ILE A 125 -6.58 3.57 17.81
C ILE A 125 -7.77 2.70 17.39
N VAL A 126 -8.37 2.99 16.24
CA VAL A 126 -9.55 2.25 15.76
C VAL A 126 -9.22 0.78 15.47
N LEU A 127 -7.97 0.47 15.09
CA LEU A 127 -7.51 -0.90 14.85
C LEU A 127 -7.47 -1.76 16.13
N LEU A 128 -7.44 -1.16 17.33
CA LEU A 128 -7.58 -1.88 18.59
C LEU A 128 -8.96 -2.54 18.72
N ILE A 129 -10.01 -1.98 18.13
CA ILE A 129 -11.38 -2.51 18.21
C ILE A 129 -11.44 -3.95 17.68
N PRO A 130 -11.09 -4.23 16.40
CA PRO A 130 -11.10 -5.60 15.90
C PRO A 130 -10.07 -6.50 16.59
N ALA A 131 -8.90 -5.97 16.97
CA ALA A 131 -7.89 -6.77 17.65
C ALA A 131 -8.38 -7.27 19.03
N ILE A 132 -8.98 -6.40 19.84
CA ILE A 132 -9.59 -6.75 21.12
C ILE A 132 -10.83 -7.61 20.91
N GLY A 133 -11.72 -7.22 20.01
CA GLY A 133 -12.94 -7.96 19.70
C GLY A 133 -12.68 -9.40 19.27
N THR A 134 -11.72 -9.60 18.36
CA THR A 134 -11.31 -10.95 17.94
C THR A 134 -10.69 -11.74 19.10
N THR A 135 -9.86 -11.11 19.95
CA THR A 135 -9.32 -11.76 21.15
C THR A 135 -10.43 -12.27 22.04
N VAL A 136 -11.45 -11.44 22.33
CA VAL A 136 -12.59 -11.82 23.18
C VAL A 136 -13.43 -12.93 22.53
N LEU A 137 -13.74 -12.83 21.23
CA LEU A 137 -14.50 -13.87 20.53
C LEU A 137 -13.81 -15.24 20.58
N LEU A 138 -12.49 -15.27 20.44
CA LEU A 138 -11.74 -16.51 20.44
C LEU A 138 -11.61 -17.16 21.85
N THR A 139 -11.87 -16.42 22.91
CA THR A 139 -11.96 -16.99 24.28
C THR A 139 -13.33 -17.58 24.58
N HIS A 140 -14.34 -17.36 23.72
CA HIS A 140 -15.71 -17.86 23.88
C HIS A 140 -16.13 -18.67 22.64
N PRO A 141 -15.61 -19.89 22.43
CA PRO A 141 -16.02 -20.74 21.31
C PRO A 141 -17.50 -21.12 21.41
N GLY A 142 -18.10 -21.43 20.26
CA GLY A 142 -19.54 -21.81 20.18
C GLY A 142 -20.50 -20.64 19.92
N LEU A 143 -19.98 -19.41 19.74
CA LEU A 143 -20.79 -18.29 19.28
C LEU A 143 -21.19 -18.47 17.80
N PRO A 144 -22.32 -17.88 17.36
CA PRO A 144 -22.72 -17.92 15.96
C PRO A 144 -21.72 -17.18 15.07
N LEU A 145 -21.76 -17.42 13.75
CA LEU A 145 -20.76 -16.91 12.79
C LEU A 145 -20.76 -15.37 12.68
N TRP A 146 -21.90 -14.69 12.85
CA TRP A 146 -22.02 -13.26 12.58
C TRP A 146 -21.09 -12.34 13.40
N PRO A 147 -20.79 -12.55 14.71
CA PRO A 147 -19.84 -11.70 15.43
C PRO A 147 -18.43 -11.82 14.85
N TYR A 148 -18.06 -13.02 14.39
CA TYR A 148 -16.76 -13.25 13.74
C TYR A 148 -16.69 -12.52 12.38
N LEU A 149 -17.78 -12.51 11.59
CA LEU A 149 -17.87 -11.75 10.33
C LEU A 149 -17.73 -10.24 10.58
N VAL A 150 -18.35 -9.72 11.64
CA VAL A 150 -18.21 -8.30 12.01
C VAL A 150 -16.75 -7.97 12.37
N CYS A 151 -16.11 -8.79 13.21
CA CYS A 151 -14.69 -8.60 13.53
C CYS A 151 -13.80 -8.74 12.29
N ALA A 152 -14.10 -9.70 11.40
CA ALA A 152 -13.38 -9.88 10.14
C ALA A 152 -13.49 -8.63 9.25
N ALA A 153 -14.69 -8.07 9.09
CA ALA A 153 -14.90 -6.82 8.39
C ALA A 153 -14.08 -5.67 8.99
N LEU A 154 -14.11 -5.53 10.32
CA LEU A 154 -13.37 -4.48 11.03
C LEU A 154 -11.85 -4.66 10.94
N THR A 155 -11.30 -5.88 10.80
CA THR A 155 -9.85 -6.04 10.54
C THR A 155 -9.43 -5.40 9.22
N GLY A 156 -10.36 -5.20 8.28
CA GLY A 156 -10.14 -4.44 7.06
C GLY A 156 -9.65 -2.99 7.28
N LEU A 157 -9.90 -2.39 8.46
CA LEU A 157 -9.32 -1.09 8.85
C LEU A 157 -7.79 -1.11 8.73
N GLY A 158 -7.15 -2.24 9.03
CA GLY A 158 -5.71 -2.43 8.86
C GLY A 158 -5.26 -2.36 7.40
N GLY A 159 -6.06 -2.89 6.47
CA GLY A 159 -5.81 -2.80 5.02
C GLY A 159 -5.83 -1.37 4.49
N GLY A 160 -6.65 -0.48 5.09
CA GLY A 160 -6.72 0.94 4.76
C GLY A 160 -5.44 1.70 5.07
N ASN A 161 -4.72 1.35 6.13
CA ASN A 161 -3.48 2.01 6.56
C ASN A 161 -2.40 2.08 5.48
N PHE A 162 -2.41 1.15 4.54
CA PHE A 162 -1.48 1.16 3.43
C PHE A 162 -1.59 2.44 2.58
N ALA A 163 -2.80 2.79 2.16
CA ALA A 163 -3.02 3.94 1.29
C ALA A 163 -2.61 5.26 1.95
N SER A 164 -2.97 5.46 3.21
CA SER A 164 -2.62 6.66 3.98
C SER A 164 -1.11 6.78 4.21
N SER A 165 -0.44 5.68 4.53
CA SER A 165 1.02 5.68 4.76
C SER A 165 1.82 5.90 3.48
N MET A 166 1.36 5.34 2.34
CA MET A 166 1.97 5.60 1.05
C MET A 166 1.82 7.07 0.64
N SER A 167 0.64 7.67 0.85
CA SER A 167 0.42 9.10 0.61
C SER A 167 1.32 9.97 1.49
N ASN A 168 1.48 9.61 2.77
CA ASN A 168 2.37 10.30 3.70
C ASN A 168 3.85 10.20 3.25
N ALA A 169 4.32 9.01 2.88
CA ALA A 169 5.68 8.83 2.36
C ALA A 169 5.92 9.65 1.07
N ASN A 170 4.93 9.68 0.17
CA ASN A 170 4.98 10.50 -1.05
C ASN A 170 5.10 12.00 -0.76
N ALA A 171 4.49 12.49 0.33
CA ALA A 171 4.53 13.89 0.73
C ALA A 171 5.89 14.32 1.34
N PHE A 172 6.55 13.42 2.09
CA PHE A 172 7.79 13.75 2.81
C PHE A 172 9.07 13.64 1.97
N TYR A 173 9.07 12.86 0.87
CA TYR A 173 10.29 12.54 0.14
C TYR A 173 10.43 13.29 -1.18
N PRO A 174 11.67 13.71 -1.55
CA PRO A 174 11.95 14.32 -2.84
C PRO A 174 11.78 13.32 -3.98
N HIS A 175 11.51 13.81 -5.19
CA HIS A 175 11.21 13.00 -6.37
C HIS A 175 12.28 11.92 -6.64
N ARG A 176 13.57 12.29 -6.49
CA ARG A 176 14.73 11.39 -6.66
C ARG A 176 14.74 10.18 -5.70
N LEU A 177 14.10 10.28 -4.55
CA LEU A 177 14.06 9.24 -3.51
C LEU A 177 12.67 8.61 -3.31
N LYS A 178 11.65 9.06 -4.03
CA LYS A 178 10.26 8.58 -3.87
C LYS A 178 10.13 7.09 -4.14
N GLY A 179 10.74 6.58 -5.21
CA GLY A 179 10.71 5.15 -5.52
C GLY A 179 11.24 4.30 -4.38
N SER A 180 12.39 4.69 -3.82
CA SER A 180 12.97 4.00 -2.65
C SER A 180 12.08 4.11 -1.41
N ALA A 181 11.55 5.31 -1.10
CA ALA A 181 10.70 5.52 0.06
C ALA A 181 9.38 4.74 -0.02
N LEU A 182 8.70 4.79 -1.17
CA LEU A 182 7.47 4.04 -1.43
C LEU A 182 7.74 2.52 -1.47
N GLY A 183 8.88 2.08 -2.04
CA GLY A 183 9.32 0.69 -2.02
C GLY A 183 9.54 0.17 -0.60
N ILE A 184 10.22 0.95 0.25
CA ILE A 184 10.41 0.60 1.67
C ILE A 184 9.07 0.60 2.41
N ALA A 185 8.26 1.65 2.27
CA ALA A 185 6.97 1.74 2.94
C ALA A 185 6.06 0.56 2.57
N GLY A 186 5.95 0.26 1.27
CA GLY A 186 5.14 -0.85 0.79
C GLY A 186 5.72 -2.22 1.11
N GLY A 187 7.04 -2.41 0.92
CA GLY A 187 7.70 -3.70 1.13
C GLY A 187 7.76 -4.09 2.59
N VAL A 188 8.29 -3.21 3.46
CA VAL A 188 8.35 -3.49 4.91
C VAL A 188 6.95 -3.52 5.53
N GLY A 189 6.01 -2.71 5.01
CA GLY A 189 4.59 -2.82 5.36
C GLY A 189 4.03 -4.21 5.06
N ASN A 190 4.26 -4.72 3.83
CA ASN A 190 3.80 -6.04 3.41
C ASN A 190 4.39 -7.19 4.25
N LEU A 191 5.55 -7.00 4.92
CA LEU A 191 6.08 -7.99 5.86
C LEU A 191 5.15 -8.28 7.04
N GLY A 192 4.15 -7.43 7.31
CA GLY A 192 3.09 -7.71 8.27
C GLY A 192 2.31 -9.00 7.97
N VAL A 193 2.17 -9.36 6.69
CA VAL A 193 1.49 -10.60 6.25
C VAL A 193 2.27 -11.86 6.70
N PRO A 194 3.54 -12.06 6.30
CA PRO A 194 4.29 -13.21 6.79
C PRO A 194 4.60 -13.14 8.29
N ALA A 195 4.66 -11.94 8.89
CA ALA A 195 4.90 -11.79 10.32
C ALA A 195 3.78 -12.40 11.16
N ILE A 196 2.50 -12.15 10.81
CA ILE A 196 1.38 -12.77 11.53
C ILE A 196 1.34 -14.29 11.32
N GLN A 197 1.72 -14.77 10.13
CA GLN A 197 1.80 -16.20 9.84
C GLN A 197 2.89 -16.87 10.68
N LEU A 198 4.06 -16.25 10.83
CA LEU A 198 5.14 -16.71 11.71
C LEU A 198 4.73 -16.68 13.19
N VAL A 199 4.01 -15.65 13.64
CA VAL A 199 3.48 -15.58 15.01
C VAL A 199 2.45 -16.70 15.23
N GLY A 200 1.61 -17.00 14.25
CA GLY A 200 0.70 -18.14 14.30
C GLY A 200 1.43 -19.48 14.42
N LEU A 201 2.47 -19.70 13.61
CA LEU A 201 3.32 -20.89 13.68
C LEU A 201 3.99 -21.02 15.07
N LEU A 202 4.55 -19.93 15.57
CA LEU A 202 5.17 -19.90 16.91
C LEU A 202 4.16 -20.21 18.01
N ALA A 203 2.94 -19.70 17.90
CA ALA A 203 1.87 -20.00 18.86
C ALA A 203 1.50 -21.48 18.85
N ILE A 204 1.38 -22.11 17.67
CA ILE A 204 1.16 -23.57 17.57
C ILE A 204 2.31 -24.33 18.23
N ALA A 205 3.54 -23.98 17.92
CA ALA A 205 4.73 -24.69 18.40
C ALA A 205 4.93 -24.56 19.92
N THR A 206 4.49 -23.47 20.54
CA THR A 206 4.75 -23.20 21.98
C THR A 206 3.56 -23.48 22.89
N VAL A 207 2.35 -23.17 22.45
CA VAL A 207 1.12 -23.19 23.28
C VAL A 207 0.09 -24.19 22.76
N GLY A 208 0.27 -24.70 21.54
CA GLY A 208 -0.64 -25.64 20.86
C GLY A 208 -1.81 -24.93 20.17
N GLU A 209 -2.58 -25.70 19.38
CA GLU A 209 -3.63 -25.21 18.49
C GLU A 209 -4.85 -24.59 19.21
N ARG A 210 -5.00 -24.81 20.52
CA ARG A 210 -6.23 -24.47 21.27
C ARG A 210 -6.28 -23.04 21.83
N LYS A 211 -5.28 -22.19 21.59
CA LYS A 211 -5.22 -20.85 22.16
C LYS A 211 -4.95 -19.75 21.10
N PRO A 212 -5.76 -19.68 20.02
CA PRO A 212 -5.56 -18.69 18.95
C PRO A 212 -5.67 -17.24 19.44
N TYR A 213 -6.38 -17.00 20.56
CA TYR A 213 -6.53 -15.67 21.15
C TYR A 213 -5.20 -15.05 21.59
N LEU A 214 -4.15 -15.83 21.89
CA LEU A 214 -2.83 -15.30 22.26
C LEU A 214 -2.16 -14.57 21.10
N VAL A 215 -2.37 -15.03 19.87
CA VAL A 215 -1.89 -14.32 18.67
C VAL A 215 -2.51 -12.92 18.61
N CYS A 216 -3.82 -12.83 18.81
CA CYS A 216 -4.52 -11.55 18.80
C CYS A 216 -4.09 -10.64 19.96
N ALA A 217 -3.95 -11.18 21.17
CA ALA A 217 -3.54 -10.43 22.36
C ALA A 217 -2.14 -9.79 22.19
N LEU A 218 -1.19 -10.49 21.57
CA LEU A 218 0.11 -9.92 21.21
C LEU A 218 -0.05 -8.69 20.32
N TYR A 219 -0.91 -8.77 19.29
CA TYR A 219 -1.14 -7.65 18.37
C TYR A 219 -1.88 -6.49 19.04
N VAL A 220 -2.74 -6.71 20.03
CA VAL A 220 -3.32 -5.63 20.85
C VAL A 220 -2.21 -4.80 21.51
N VAL A 221 -1.22 -5.46 22.12
CA VAL A 221 -0.08 -4.77 22.76
C VAL A 221 0.77 -4.01 21.73
N LEU A 222 1.11 -4.64 20.60
CA LEU A 222 1.92 -4.02 19.55
C LEU A 222 1.22 -2.80 18.92
N VAL A 223 -0.09 -2.89 18.67
CA VAL A 223 -0.88 -1.77 18.15
C VAL A 223 -0.95 -0.64 19.18
N ALA A 224 -1.12 -0.94 20.49
CA ALA A 224 -1.10 0.08 21.53
C ALA A 224 0.25 0.84 21.59
N ILE A 225 1.37 0.12 21.45
CA ILE A 225 2.70 0.75 21.34
C ILE A 225 2.78 1.64 20.09
N ALA A 226 2.23 1.19 18.96
CA ALA A 226 2.21 1.99 17.73
C ALA A 226 1.36 3.27 17.90
N VAL A 227 0.22 3.21 18.57
CA VAL A 227 -0.59 4.41 18.89
C VAL A 227 0.25 5.46 19.62
N ILE A 228 0.98 5.06 20.65
CA ILE A 228 1.87 5.94 21.41
C ILE A 228 2.97 6.49 20.50
N GLY A 229 3.67 5.64 19.78
CA GLY A 229 4.78 6.03 18.93
C GLY A 229 4.39 7.00 17.81
N VAL A 230 3.31 6.71 17.09
CA VAL A 230 2.79 7.59 16.02
C VAL A 230 2.39 8.95 16.60
N SER A 231 1.66 8.96 17.72
CA SER A 231 1.21 10.20 18.35
C SER A 231 2.38 11.08 18.85
N LEU A 232 3.50 10.48 19.26
CA LEU A 232 4.66 11.19 19.78
C LEU A 232 5.67 11.59 18.71
N PHE A 233 5.88 10.79 17.67
CA PHE A 233 7.03 10.93 16.79
C PHE A 233 6.71 11.37 15.36
N MET A 234 5.45 11.26 14.87
CA MET A 234 5.08 11.74 13.54
C MET A 234 4.78 13.24 13.51
N ASN A 235 4.85 13.81 12.32
CA ASN A 235 4.53 15.21 12.04
C ASN A 235 3.39 15.32 11.02
N ASN A 236 2.63 16.43 11.08
CA ASN A 236 1.73 16.87 10.02
C ASN A 236 2.40 17.94 9.17
N VAL A 237 2.17 17.91 7.87
CA VAL A 237 2.56 18.96 6.94
C VAL A 237 1.30 19.75 6.56
N GLU A 238 1.18 20.97 7.06
CA GLU A 238 -0.04 21.80 6.92
C GLU A 238 -0.31 22.20 5.47
N GLN A 239 0.74 22.55 4.71
CA GLN A 239 0.62 22.98 3.31
C GLN A 239 0.11 21.89 2.37
N HIS A 240 0.16 20.61 2.78
CA HIS A 240 -0.32 19.49 1.98
C HIS A 240 -1.75 19.06 2.31
N ARG A 241 -2.44 19.79 3.21
CA ARG A 241 -3.83 19.49 3.53
C ARG A 241 -4.75 19.96 2.42
N VAL A 242 -5.62 19.06 2.01
CA VAL A 242 -6.64 19.32 1.01
C VAL A 242 -7.92 19.79 1.72
N GLN A 243 -8.48 20.88 1.27
CA GLN A 243 -9.78 21.36 1.78
C GLN A 243 -10.90 20.42 1.29
N VAL A 244 -11.89 20.16 2.15
CA VAL A 244 -13.00 19.22 1.86
C VAL A 244 -13.78 19.61 0.61
N ASN A 245 -13.98 20.91 0.36
CA ASN A 245 -14.67 21.42 -0.83
C ASN A 245 -13.94 21.10 -2.15
N ARG A 246 -12.64 20.78 -2.09
CA ARG A 246 -11.82 20.40 -3.26
C ARG A 246 -11.75 18.90 -3.51
N LEU A 247 -12.27 18.08 -2.62
CA LEU A 247 -12.22 16.62 -2.78
C LEU A 247 -13.00 16.14 -4.01
N ARG A 248 -14.20 16.67 -4.22
CA ARG A 248 -15.05 16.28 -5.35
C ARG A 248 -14.37 16.54 -6.70
N PRO A 249 -13.82 17.74 -6.98
CA PRO A 249 -13.08 17.98 -8.22
C PRO A 249 -11.83 17.10 -8.34
N ILE A 250 -11.07 16.86 -7.26
CA ILE A 250 -9.87 16.00 -7.29
C ILE A 250 -10.26 14.55 -7.62
N VAL A 251 -11.26 14.00 -6.94
CA VAL A 251 -11.74 12.63 -7.19
C VAL A 251 -12.28 12.51 -8.61
N SER A 252 -13.06 13.50 -9.08
CA SER A 252 -13.56 13.53 -10.46
C SER A 252 -12.42 13.54 -11.48
N ALA A 253 -11.37 14.34 -11.27
CA ALA A 253 -10.20 14.39 -12.13
C ALA A 253 -9.47 13.04 -12.18
N VAL A 254 -9.30 12.39 -11.02
CA VAL A 254 -8.68 11.06 -10.90
C VAL A 254 -9.49 10.00 -11.65
N LEU A 255 -10.81 9.97 -11.46
CA LEU A 255 -11.71 9.00 -12.09
C LEU A 255 -11.85 9.22 -13.60
N SER A 256 -11.72 10.45 -14.08
CA SER A 256 -11.77 10.80 -15.51
C SER A 256 -10.47 10.47 -16.25
N THR A 257 -9.37 10.23 -15.53
CA THR A 257 -8.07 9.97 -16.14
C THR A 257 -7.94 8.49 -16.50
N ARG A 258 -7.70 8.20 -17.77
CA ARG A 258 -7.55 6.84 -18.30
C ARG A 258 -6.43 6.05 -17.60
N ASP A 259 -5.29 6.69 -17.32
CA ASP A 259 -4.15 6.03 -16.69
C ASP A 259 -4.45 5.57 -15.27
N THR A 260 -5.36 6.22 -14.54
CA THR A 260 -5.84 5.74 -13.26
C THR A 260 -6.41 4.33 -13.36
N TRP A 261 -7.26 4.08 -14.33
CA TRP A 261 -7.90 2.77 -14.56
C TRP A 261 -6.91 1.73 -15.08
N LEU A 262 -6.02 2.12 -16.00
CA LEU A 262 -5.01 1.22 -16.55
C LEU A 262 -4.02 0.77 -15.47
N LEU A 263 -3.52 1.71 -14.64
CA LEU A 263 -2.64 1.40 -13.51
C LEU A 263 -3.37 0.55 -12.46
N SER A 264 -4.66 0.81 -12.22
CA SER A 264 -5.50 0.01 -11.32
C SER A 264 -5.62 -1.43 -11.81
N LEU A 265 -5.81 -1.64 -13.11
CA LEU A 265 -5.88 -2.97 -13.71
C LEU A 265 -4.53 -3.71 -13.63
N LEU A 266 -3.41 -3.01 -13.88
CA LEU A 266 -2.09 -3.60 -13.71
C LEU A 266 -1.82 -3.95 -12.24
N TYR A 267 -2.21 -3.09 -11.31
CA TYR A 267 -2.02 -3.35 -9.88
C TYR A 267 -2.95 -4.44 -9.35
N LEU A 268 -4.13 -4.59 -9.94
CA LEU A 268 -5.02 -5.74 -9.69
C LEU A 268 -4.32 -7.06 -10.04
N GLY A 269 -3.58 -7.12 -11.15
CA GLY A 269 -2.78 -8.29 -11.52
C GLY A 269 -1.62 -8.55 -10.56
N THR A 270 -0.87 -7.53 -10.14
CA THR A 270 0.30 -7.71 -9.29
C THR A 270 -0.04 -7.79 -7.80
N PHE A 271 -0.70 -6.76 -7.24
CA PHE A 271 -1.04 -6.75 -5.82
C PHE A 271 -2.17 -7.72 -5.48
N GLY A 272 -3.13 -7.88 -6.40
CA GLY A 272 -4.17 -8.89 -6.26
C GLY A 272 -3.60 -10.29 -6.11
N SER A 273 -2.58 -10.63 -6.91
CA SER A 273 -1.87 -11.90 -6.79
C SER A 273 -1.14 -12.03 -5.45
N PHE A 274 -0.42 -10.99 -5.02
CA PHE A 274 0.23 -11.00 -3.72
C PHE A 274 -0.75 -11.28 -2.58
N ILE A 275 -1.81 -10.48 -2.49
CA ILE A 275 -2.73 -10.60 -1.35
C ILE A 275 -3.64 -11.82 -1.48
N GLY A 276 -4.13 -12.13 -2.68
CA GLY A 276 -4.98 -13.29 -2.94
C GLY A 276 -4.27 -14.59 -2.60
N PHE A 277 -3.06 -14.79 -3.11
CA PHE A 277 -2.29 -15.98 -2.76
C PHE A 277 -1.92 -16.02 -1.27
N SER A 278 -1.64 -14.86 -0.64
CA SER A 278 -1.36 -14.83 0.80
C SER A 278 -2.51 -15.33 1.67
N PHE A 279 -3.75 -15.17 1.21
CA PHE A 279 -4.93 -15.65 1.92
C PHE A 279 -5.21 -17.14 1.70
N VAL A 280 -4.93 -17.68 0.53
CA VAL A 280 -5.31 -19.05 0.18
C VAL A 280 -4.15 -20.05 0.15
N PHE A 281 -2.89 -19.59 0.09
CA PHE A 281 -1.73 -20.47 -0.12
C PHE A 281 -1.61 -21.54 0.95
N GLY A 282 -1.83 -21.20 2.22
CA GLY A 282 -1.85 -22.18 3.31
C GLY A 282 -2.92 -23.25 3.13
N GLN A 283 -4.13 -22.87 2.72
CA GLN A 283 -5.23 -23.80 2.46
C GLN A 283 -4.96 -24.69 1.25
N VAL A 284 -4.42 -24.12 0.18
CA VAL A 284 -4.01 -24.89 -1.02
C VAL A 284 -2.95 -25.92 -0.66
N LEU A 285 -1.93 -25.55 0.11
CA LEU A 285 -0.90 -26.48 0.59
C LEU A 285 -1.51 -27.58 1.47
N GLN A 286 -2.37 -27.22 2.42
CA GLN A 286 -3.03 -28.19 3.31
C GLN A 286 -3.86 -29.20 2.51
N THR A 287 -4.66 -28.72 1.55
CA THR A 287 -5.49 -29.59 0.70
C THR A 287 -4.62 -30.56 -0.10
N ASN A 288 -3.52 -30.08 -0.68
CA ASN A 288 -2.60 -30.92 -1.43
C ASN A 288 -1.86 -31.95 -0.56
N PHE A 289 -1.45 -31.57 0.67
CA PHE A 289 -0.86 -32.51 1.63
C PHE A 289 -1.85 -33.60 2.06
N LEU A 290 -3.12 -33.25 2.28
CA LEU A 290 -4.20 -34.22 2.57
C LEU A 290 -4.40 -35.15 1.39
N ALA A 291 -4.45 -34.65 0.16
CA ALA A 291 -4.53 -35.46 -1.07
C ALA A 291 -3.34 -36.40 -1.23
N CYS A 292 -2.17 -36.02 -0.73
CA CYS A 292 -0.97 -36.88 -0.67
C CYS A 292 -1.03 -37.94 0.44
N GLY A 293 -2.13 -38.03 1.21
CA GLY A 293 -2.33 -39.05 2.25
C GLY A 293 -1.72 -38.70 3.61
N GLN A 294 -1.35 -37.45 3.85
CA GLN A 294 -0.91 -37.02 5.18
C GLN A 294 -2.09 -36.95 6.15
N SER A 295 -1.83 -37.21 7.43
CA SER A 295 -2.85 -36.98 8.47
C SER A 295 -3.19 -35.50 8.58
N PRO A 296 -4.43 -35.12 8.97
CA PRO A 296 -4.86 -33.72 9.07
C PRO A 296 -3.90 -32.85 9.89
N ALA A 297 -3.42 -33.32 11.02
CA ALA A 297 -2.48 -32.60 11.88
C ALA A 297 -1.14 -32.33 11.18
N ARG A 298 -0.57 -33.32 10.48
CA ARG A 298 0.68 -33.14 9.71
C ARG A 298 0.49 -32.23 8.51
N ALA A 299 -0.62 -32.36 7.79
CA ALA A 299 -0.93 -31.50 6.64
C ALA A 299 -1.07 -30.02 7.06
N THR A 300 -1.73 -29.77 8.19
CA THR A 300 -1.83 -28.42 8.78
C THR A 300 -0.46 -27.87 9.15
N LEU A 301 0.35 -28.65 9.89
CA LEU A 301 1.68 -28.22 10.32
C LEU A 301 2.56 -27.85 9.12
N HIS A 302 2.69 -28.74 8.14
CA HIS A 302 3.49 -28.48 6.93
C HIS A 302 2.97 -27.30 6.11
N ALA A 303 1.63 -27.11 6.05
CA ALA A 303 1.04 -25.97 5.37
C ALA A 303 1.42 -24.66 6.05
N VAL A 304 1.35 -24.58 7.37
CA VAL A 304 1.70 -23.39 8.16
C VAL A 304 3.20 -23.08 8.08
N GLU A 305 4.06 -24.15 8.12
CA GLU A 305 5.52 -24.01 7.96
C GLU A 305 5.94 -23.42 6.63
N LEU A 306 5.17 -23.60 5.58
CA LEU A 306 5.50 -23.14 4.23
C LEU A 306 4.72 -21.90 3.79
N ALA A 307 3.55 -21.64 4.37
CA ALA A 307 2.63 -20.59 3.92
C ALA A 307 3.24 -19.18 3.96
N PHE A 308 4.10 -18.89 4.95
CA PHE A 308 4.71 -17.57 5.09
C PHE A 308 5.83 -17.27 4.08
N VAL A 309 6.42 -18.30 3.47
CA VAL A 309 7.60 -18.17 2.58
C VAL A 309 7.28 -17.31 1.37
N GLY A 310 6.15 -17.58 0.71
CA GLY A 310 5.71 -16.82 -0.46
C GLY A 310 5.52 -15.33 -0.17
N PRO A 311 4.67 -14.94 0.79
CA PRO A 311 4.47 -13.55 1.18
C PRO A 311 5.74 -12.85 1.67
N LEU A 312 6.63 -13.55 2.37
CA LEU A 312 7.93 -13.03 2.81
C LEU A 312 8.79 -12.63 1.61
N LEU A 313 8.98 -13.55 0.68
CA LEU A 313 9.80 -13.30 -0.51
C LEU A 313 9.18 -12.21 -1.40
N ALA A 314 7.85 -12.17 -1.54
CA ALA A 314 7.17 -11.11 -2.26
C ALA A 314 7.35 -9.73 -1.63
N ALA A 315 7.27 -9.63 -0.31
CA ALA A 315 7.48 -8.38 0.41
C ALA A 315 8.92 -7.85 0.24
N VAL A 316 9.91 -8.74 0.30
CA VAL A 316 11.31 -8.42 0.02
C VAL A 316 11.49 -8.02 -1.44
N ALA A 317 10.94 -8.79 -2.38
CA ALA A 317 10.99 -8.52 -3.81
C ALA A 317 10.39 -7.16 -4.17
N ARG A 318 9.35 -6.70 -3.46
CA ARG A 318 8.75 -5.38 -3.66
C ARG A 318 9.75 -4.24 -3.39
N ILE A 319 10.60 -4.35 -2.38
CA ILE A 319 11.64 -3.35 -2.08
C ILE A 319 12.62 -3.23 -3.24
N TYR A 320 13.05 -4.38 -3.77
CA TYR A 320 13.94 -4.43 -4.93
C TYR A 320 13.25 -3.99 -6.22
N GLY A 321 11.96 -4.32 -6.39
CA GLY A 321 11.16 -3.95 -7.55
C GLY A 321 11.08 -2.43 -7.74
N GLY A 322 10.90 -1.66 -6.66
CA GLY A 322 10.94 -0.20 -6.72
C GLY A 322 12.31 0.34 -7.16
N ARG A 323 13.39 -0.19 -6.58
CA ARG A 323 14.77 0.20 -6.95
C ARG A 323 15.13 -0.19 -8.39
N LEU A 324 14.70 -1.37 -8.83
CA LEU A 324 14.94 -1.85 -10.19
C LEU A 324 14.15 -1.02 -11.20
N ALA A 325 12.91 -0.63 -10.87
CA ALA A 325 12.10 0.25 -11.68
C ALA A 325 12.70 1.65 -11.83
N ASP A 326 13.47 2.14 -10.83
CA ASP A 326 14.22 3.39 -10.93
C ASP A 326 15.36 3.31 -11.97
N ARG A 327 15.93 2.12 -12.20
CA ARG A 327 17.05 1.90 -13.13
C ARG A 327 16.61 1.52 -14.55
N VAL A 328 15.66 0.62 -14.66
CA VAL A 328 15.24 0.00 -15.94
C VAL A 328 14.03 0.70 -16.55
N GLY A 329 13.27 1.44 -15.72
CA GLY A 329 11.98 2.02 -16.06
C GLY A 329 10.82 1.15 -15.56
N GLY A 330 9.80 1.81 -15.00
CA GLY A 330 8.65 1.13 -14.39
C GLY A 330 7.86 0.29 -15.40
N SER A 331 7.60 0.81 -16.61
CA SER A 331 6.83 0.13 -17.66
C SER A 331 7.52 -1.15 -18.17
N ARG A 332 8.82 -1.07 -18.47
CA ARG A 332 9.60 -2.23 -18.93
C ARG A 332 9.66 -3.33 -17.89
N LEU A 333 9.92 -2.96 -16.63
CA LEU A 333 9.93 -3.94 -15.54
C LEU A 333 8.55 -4.58 -15.36
N THR A 334 7.47 -3.80 -15.42
CA THR A 334 6.10 -4.31 -15.32
C THR A 334 5.78 -5.29 -16.46
N LEU A 335 6.21 -4.99 -17.68
CA LEU A 335 6.06 -5.89 -18.83
C LEU A 335 6.79 -7.22 -18.60
N ILE A 336 8.07 -7.16 -18.22
CA ILE A 336 8.88 -8.36 -17.93
C ILE A 336 8.21 -9.22 -16.85
N VAL A 337 7.72 -8.58 -15.78
CA VAL A 337 7.03 -9.25 -14.68
C VAL A 337 5.78 -9.99 -15.19
N PHE A 338 4.90 -9.34 -15.95
CA PHE A 338 3.69 -10.00 -16.42
C PHE A 338 3.95 -11.14 -17.43
N VAL A 339 4.96 -11.00 -18.28
CA VAL A 339 5.40 -12.12 -19.15
C VAL A 339 5.89 -13.29 -18.30
N ALA A 340 6.73 -13.02 -17.30
CA ALA A 340 7.23 -14.06 -16.39
C ALA A 340 6.11 -14.70 -15.55
N MET A 341 5.12 -13.90 -15.06
CA MET A 341 3.95 -14.42 -14.35
C MET A 341 3.08 -15.31 -15.25
N THR A 342 2.92 -14.96 -16.53
CA THR A 342 2.21 -15.79 -17.52
C THR A 342 2.89 -17.14 -17.68
N LEU A 343 4.23 -17.16 -17.82
CA LEU A 343 5.00 -18.39 -17.92
C LEU A 343 4.92 -19.24 -16.64
N ALA A 344 5.04 -18.60 -15.47
CA ALA A 344 4.94 -19.29 -14.18
C ALA A 344 3.54 -19.90 -13.96
N ALA A 345 2.47 -19.21 -14.38
CA ALA A 345 1.12 -19.75 -14.35
C ALA A 345 0.95 -20.93 -15.31
N GLY A 346 1.56 -20.89 -16.50
CA GLY A 346 1.60 -22.01 -17.45
C GLY A 346 2.31 -23.24 -16.87
N LEU A 347 3.44 -23.04 -16.17
CA LEU A 347 4.13 -24.12 -15.47
C LEU A 347 3.27 -24.69 -14.32
N LEU A 348 2.53 -23.84 -13.61
CA LEU A 348 1.62 -24.27 -12.55
C LEU A 348 0.47 -25.12 -13.10
N ILE A 349 -0.11 -24.74 -14.25
CA ILE A 349 -1.11 -25.53 -14.96
C ILE A 349 -0.53 -26.89 -15.35
N SER A 350 0.70 -26.91 -15.90
CA SER A 350 1.38 -28.15 -16.29
C SER A 350 1.59 -29.07 -15.08
N ALA A 351 2.04 -28.53 -13.95
CA ALA A 351 2.20 -29.29 -12.71
C ALA A 351 0.86 -29.87 -12.22
N SER A 352 -0.21 -29.07 -12.24
CA SER A 352 -1.54 -29.49 -11.81
C SER A 352 -2.16 -30.57 -12.71
N THR A 353 -1.96 -30.49 -14.03
CA THR A 353 -2.49 -31.49 -14.98
C THR A 353 -1.72 -32.81 -14.96
N LEU A 354 -0.42 -32.77 -14.67
CA LEU A 354 0.40 -33.97 -14.49
C LEU A 354 -0.01 -34.76 -13.24
N GLU A 355 -0.39 -34.07 -12.18
CA GLU A 355 -0.90 -34.70 -10.95
C GLU A 355 -2.18 -35.51 -11.19
N GLY A 356 -3.11 -34.97 -12.01
CA GLY A 356 -4.35 -35.66 -12.37
C GLY A 356 -4.15 -36.92 -13.22
N ARG A 357 -3.03 -37.04 -13.94
CA ARG A 357 -2.76 -38.19 -14.86
C ARG A 357 -1.96 -39.34 -14.23
N HIS A 358 -1.21 -39.08 -13.17
CA HIS A 358 -0.29 -40.07 -12.55
C HIS A 358 -0.62 -40.27 -11.06
N VAL A 359 -1.73 -40.93 -10.79
CA VAL A 359 -2.14 -41.34 -9.44
C VAL A 359 -1.12 -42.38 -8.90
N GLY A 360 -0.11 -41.93 -8.14
CA GLY A 360 0.68 -42.81 -7.29
C GLY A 360 2.20 -42.69 -7.27
N GLN A 361 2.89 -42.34 -8.34
CA GLN A 361 4.36 -42.51 -8.39
C GLN A 361 5.23 -41.26 -8.27
N HIS A 362 4.70 -40.04 -8.49
CA HIS A 362 5.52 -38.83 -8.51
C HIS A 362 4.96 -37.67 -7.63
N ARG A 363 4.15 -37.97 -6.61
CA ARG A 363 3.49 -36.96 -5.78
C ARG A 363 4.44 -35.95 -5.14
N GLY A 364 5.64 -36.37 -4.72
CA GLY A 364 6.62 -35.48 -4.12
C GLY A 364 7.19 -34.43 -5.08
N ALA A 365 7.55 -34.85 -6.30
CA ALA A 365 8.13 -33.96 -7.32
C ALA A 365 7.10 -32.92 -7.80
N THR A 366 5.83 -33.33 -7.99
CA THR A 366 4.74 -32.45 -8.38
C THR A 366 4.45 -31.41 -7.31
N MET A 367 4.46 -31.81 -6.04
CA MET A 367 4.27 -30.89 -4.91
C MET A 367 5.38 -29.84 -4.82
N VAL A 368 6.65 -30.24 -5.02
CA VAL A 368 7.78 -29.30 -5.09
C VAL A 368 7.62 -28.34 -6.27
N GLY A 369 7.24 -28.85 -7.45
CA GLY A 369 6.95 -28.02 -8.63
C GLY A 369 5.85 -26.98 -8.36
N TYR A 370 4.78 -27.41 -7.70
CA TYR A 370 3.67 -26.56 -7.28
C TYR A 370 4.14 -25.43 -6.36
N PHE A 371 4.87 -25.79 -5.31
CA PHE A 371 5.42 -24.83 -4.35
C PHE A 371 6.34 -23.82 -5.03
N VAL A 372 7.27 -24.28 -5.87
CA VAL A 372 8.23 -23.42 -6.59
C VAL A 372 7.50 -22.44 -7.52
N CYS A 373 6.48 -22.90 -8.27
CA CYS A 373 5.70 -22.04 -9.15
C CYS A 373 4.91 -20.96 -8.36
N PHE A 374 4.31 -21.32 -7.23
CA PHE A 374 3.65 -20.35 -6.36
C PHE A 374 4.62 -19.33 -5.78
N VAL A 375 5.78 -19.77 -5.30
CA VAL A 375 6.84 -18.87 -4.80
C VAL A 375 7.33 -17.95 -5.91
N ALA A 376 7.50 -18.44 -7.13
CA ALA A 376 7.86 -17.60 -8.27
C ALA A 376 6.78 -16.53 -8.54
N LEU A 377 5.50 -16.89 -8.54
CA LEU A 377 4.40 -15.94 -8.67
C LEU A 377 4.39 -14.89 -7.54
N PHE A 378 4.69 -15.29 -6.32
CA PHE A 378 4.83 -14.36 -5.20
C PHE A 378 5.97 -13.36 -5.43
N VAL A 379 7.15 -13.82 -5.78
CA VAL A 379 8.33 -12.96 -6.05
C VAL A 379 8.04 -12.00 -7.19
N LEU A 380 7.48 -12.49 -8.30
CA LEU A 380 7.13 -11.68 -9.46
C LEU A 380 6.05 -10.64 -9.11
N SER A 381 5.02 -11.03 -8.35
CA SER A 381 4.00 -10.09 -7.88
C SER A 381 4.60 -8.98 -7.02
N GLY A 382 5.56 -9.33 -6.15
CA GLY A 382 6.30 -8.36 -5.35
C GLY A 382 7.07 -7.35 -6.21
N LEU A 383 7.87 -7.82 -7.18
CA LEU A 383 8.58 -6.96 -8.14
C LEU A 383 7.60 -6.05 -8.90
N GLY A 384 6.49 -6.61 -9.39
CA GLY A 384 5.43 -5.88 -10.08
C GLY A 384 4.77 -4.81 -9.22
N ASN A 385 4.54 -5.10 -7.94
CA ASN A 385 4.01 -4.12 -6.99
C ASN A 385 4.90 -2.88 -6.87
N GLY A 386 6.22 -3.08 -6.83
CA GLY A 386 7.18 -1.98 -6.79
C GLY A 386 7.20 -1.18 -8.10
N SER A 387 7.17 -1.86 -9.25
CA SER A 387 7.26 -1.22 -10.57
C SER A 387 6.01 -0.41 -10.93
N VAL A 388 4.81 -0.94 -10.70
CA VAL A 388 3.54 -0.22 -10.97
C VAL A 388 3.42 1.03 -10.10
N TYR A 389 3.78 0.95 -8.82
CA TYR A 389 3.74 2.13 -7.94
C TYR A 389 4.72 3.23 -8.36
N LYS A 390 5.89 2.86 -8.91
CA LYS A 390 6.82 3.85 -9.47
C LYS A 390 6.26 4.55 -10.70
N MET A 391 5.45 3.86 -11.50
CA MET A 391 4.82 4.46 -12.68
C MET A 391 3.85 5.59 -12.32
N ILE A 392 3.14 5.51 -11.17
CA ILE A 392 2.11 6.50 -10.80
C ILE A 392 2.69 7.93 -10.77
N PRO A 393 3.64 8.30 -9.90
CA PRO A 393 4.14 9.66 -9.87
C PRO A 393 4.81 10.08 -11.18
N THR A 394 5.46 9.17 -11.89
CA THR A 394 6.13 9.46 -13.17
C THR A 394 5.14 9.85 -14.27
N ILE A 395 4.02 9.13 -14.38
CA ILE A 395 2.98 9.41 -15.38
C ILE A 395 2.27 10.74 -15.06
N PHE A 396 1.86 10.96 -13.81
CA PHE A 396 1.15 12.19 -13.45
C PHE A 396 2.04 13.42 -13.42
N GLU A 397 3.35 13.28 -13.24
CA GLU A 397 4.30 14.36 -13.49
C GLU A 397 4.39 14.70 -14.97
N ALA A 398 4.48 13.70 -15.84
CA ALA A 398 4.45 13.91 -17.29
C ALA A 398 3.13 14.59 -17.74
N CYS A 399 1.99 14.15 -17.20
CA CYS A 399 0.69 14.78 -17.46
C CYS A 399 0.65 16.25 -17.02
N SER A 400 1.28 16.61 -15.91
CA SER A 400 1.29 17.99 -15.41
C SER A 400 2.01 18.96 -16.37
N ARG A 401 2.93 18.46 -17.20
CA ARG A 401 3.65 19.29 -18.19
C ARG A 401 2.78 19.82 -19.32
N SER A 402 1.66 19.15 -19.61
CA SER A 402 0.68 19.60 -20.60
C SER A 402 -0.31 20.63 -20.07
N LEU A 403 -0.25 20.93 -18.76
CA LEU A 403 -1.13 21.92 -18.14
C LEU A 403 -0.47 23.30 -18.16
N ASP A 404 -1.28 24.34 -18.41
CA ASP A 404 -0.83 25.74 -18.36
C ASP A 404 -0.75 26.21 -16.90
N LEU A 405 0.30 25.77 -16.22
CA LEU A 405 0.58 26.02 -14.80
C LEU A 405 2.04 26.40 -14.63
N SER A 406 2.33 27.22 -13.61
CA SER A 406 3.70 27.46 -13.17
C SER A 406 4.37 26.17 -12.70
N GLU A 407 5.70 26.11 -12.69
CA GLU A 407 6.44 24.92 -12.28
C GLU A 407 6.12 24.48 -10.85
N ALA A 408 5.88 25.43 -9.94
CA ALA A 408 5.50 25.15 -8.57
C ALA A 408 4.09 24.54 -8.48
N GLU A 409 3.13 25.09 -9.23
CA GLU A 409 1.75 24.57 -9.30
C GLU A 409 1.70 23.19 -9.93
N ARG A 410 2.49 22.93 -10.98
CA ARG A 410 2.62 21.59 -11.60
C ARG A 410 3.11 20.56 -10.60
N ARG A 411 4.11 20.90 -9.78
CA ARG A 411 4.63 20.01 -8.75
C ARG A 411 3.57 19.71 -7.69
N ASP A 412 2.85 20.72 -7.22
CA ASP A 412 1.80 20.55 -6.23
C ASP A 412 0.61 19.73 -6.78
N TRP A 413 0.18 20.03 -8.02
CA TRP A 413 -0.86 19.27 -8.72
C TRP A 413 -0.47 17.79 -8.86
N SER A 414 0.71 17.51 -9.41
CA SER A 414 1.21 16.14 -9.59
C SER A 414 1.28 15.38 -8.26
N ARG A 415 1.69 16.03 -7.18
CA ARG A 415 1.78 15.44 -5.85
C ARG A 415 0.41 15.08 -5.29
N ILE A 416 -0.55 16.00 -5.36
CA ILE A 416 -1.93 15.79 -4.85
C ILE A 416 -2.61 14.68 -5.64
N ILE A 417 -2.61 14.77 -6.97
CA ILE A 417 -3.28 13.78 -7.83
C ILE A 417 -2.62 12.40 -7.67
N SER A 418 -1.28 12.30 -7.71
CA SER A 418 -0.58 11.02 -7.48
C SER A 418 -0.93 10.40 -6.13
N GLY A 419 -1.07 11.21 -5.07
CA GLY A 419 -1.46 10.72 -3.75
C GLY A 419 -2.84 10.06 -3.73
N VAL A 420 -3.82 10.67 -4.38
CA VAL A 420 -5.19 10.13 -4.50
C VAL A 420 -5.22 8.90 -5.42
N VAL A 421 -4.51 8.95 -6.55
CA VAL A 421 -4.38 7.81 -7.48
C VAL A 421 -3.74 6.60 -6.80
N ILE A 422 -2.71 6.81 -5.98
CA ILE A 422 -2.09 5.74 -5.17
C ILE A 422 -3.15 5.03 -4.32
N GLY A 423 -4.02 5.78 -3.65
CA GLY A 423 -5.12 5.21 -2.86
C GLY A 423 -6.13 4.43 -3.69
N PHE A 424 -6.53 4.98 -4.84
CA PHE A 424 -7.47 4.36 -5.76
C PHE A 424 -6.91 3.06 -6.35
N VAL A 425 -5.70 3.12 -6.89
CA VAL A 425 -4.97 1.96 -7.43
C VAL A 425 -4.80 0.87 -6.36
N ALA A 426 -4.49 1.27 -5.11
CA ALA A 426 -4.37 0.34 -3.99
C ALA A 426 -5.68 -0.37 -3.66
N ALA A 427 -6.82 0.33 -3.73
CA ALA A 427 -8.13 -0.24 -3.47
C ALA A 427 -8.49 -1.28 -4.55
N PHE A 428 -8.37 -0.90 -5.81
CA PHE A 428 -8.60 -1.82 -6.94
C PHE A 428 -7.66 -3.02 -6.91
N GLY A 429 -6.38 -2.81 -6.62
CA GLY A 429 -5.42 -3.90 -6.51
C GLY A 429 -5.81 -4.94 -5.46
N ALA A 430 -6.34 -4.50 -4.32
CA ALA A 430 -6.79 -5.42 -3.28
C ALA A 430 -8.03 -6.23 -3.68
N LEU A 431 -8.94 -5.68 -4.52
CA LEU A 431 -10.08 -6.42 -5.08
C LEU A 431 -9.63 -7.61 -5.94
N GLY A 432 -8.44 -7.53 -6.56
CA GLY A 432 -7.83 -8.66 -7.26
C GLY A 432 -7.64 -9.87 -6.35
N GLY A 433 -7.33 -9.65 -5.06
CA GLY A 433 -7.23 -10.73 -4.07
C GLY A 433 -8.57 -11.43 -3.83
N VAL A 434 -9.68 -10.67 -3.78
CA VAL A 434 -11.03 -11.26 -3.70
C VAL A 434 -11.31 -12.13 -4.92
N GLY A 435 -11.00 -11.63 -6.12
CA GLY A 435 -11.17 -12.40 -7.37
C GLY A 435 -10.37 -13.70 -7.38
N ILE A 436 -9.12 -13.69 -6.91
CA ILE A 436 -8.28 -14.89 -6.80
C ILE A 436 -8.86 -15.90 -5.80
N ASN A 437 -9.29 -15.43 -4.63
CA ASN A 437 -9.89 -16.29 -3.62
C ASN A 437 -11.17 -16.95 -4.14
N MET A 438 -12.04 -16.18 -4.81
CA MET A 438 -13.28 -16.71 -5.40
C MET A 438 -12.99 -17.71 -6.54
N ALA A 439 -12.05 -17.39 -7.43
CA ALA A 439 -11.69 -18.28 -8.54
C ALA A 439 -11.13 -19.61 -8.04
N LEU A 440 -10.22 -19.58 -7.05
CA LEU A 440 -9.69 -20.81 -6.46
C LEU A 440 -10.76 -21.60 -5.71
N ARG A 441 -11.58 -20.92 -4.89
CA ARG A 441 -12.70 -21.56 -4.20
C ARG A 441 -13.62 -22.32 -5.18
N GLU A 442 -14.05 -21.65 -6.24
CA GLU A 442 -14.95 -22.24 -7.24
C GLU A 442 -14.28 -23.39 -7.99
N SER A 443 -13.00 -23.24 -8.37
CA SER A 443 -12.22 -24.29 -9.02
C SER A 443 -12.10 -25.53 -8.14
N TYR A 444 -11.80 -25.39 -6.84
CA TYR A 444 -11.73 -26.52 -5.92
C TYR A 444 -13.09 -27.17 -5.65
N LEU A 445 -14.16 -26.38 -5.58
CA LEU A 445 -15.52 -26.91 -5.39
C LEU A 445 -16.04 -27.68 -6.61
N SER A 446 -15.73 -27.21 -7.82
CA SER A 446 -16.25 -27.78 -9.07
C SER A 446 -15.43 -28.98 -9.56
N THR A 447 -14.08 -28.90 -9.49
CA THR A 447 -13.17 -29.89 -10.10
C THR A 447 -12.25 -30.59 -9.10
N GLY A 448 -12.29 -30.20 -7.81
CA GLY A 448 -11.36 -30.71 -6.79
C GLY A 448 -9.91 -30.24 -6.96
N SER A 449 -9.63 -29.35 -7.93
CA SER A 449 -8.30 -28.85 -8.24
C SER A 449 -8.30 -27.35 -8.48
N GLY A 450 -7.13 -26.71 -8.43
CA GLY A 450 -6.97 -25.28 -8.73
C GLY A 450 -6.76 -24.97 -10.23
N THR A 451 -6.79 -25.96 -11.10
CA THR A 451 -6.37 -25.85 -12.52
C THR A 451 -7.15 -24.80 -13.29
N ASP A 452 -8.47 -24.75 -13.13
CA ASP A 452 -9.33 -23.80 -13.86
C ASP A 452 -9.03 -22.36 -13.44
N ALA A 453 -8.80 -22.14 -12.15
CA ALA A 453 -8.37 -20.82 -11.66
C ALA A 453 -7.00 -20.40 -12.23
N PHE A 454 -6.05 -21.34 -12.39
CA PHE A 454 -4.74 -21.01 -12.96
C PHE A 454 -4.81 -20.62 -14.43
N TRP A 455 -5.72 -21.20 -15.22
CA TRP A 455 -6.01 -20.73 -16.58
C TRP A 455 -6.50 -19.29 -16.60
N ILE A 456 -7.42 -18.93 -15.71
CA ILE A 456 -7.90 -17.55 -15.57
C ILE A 456 -6.75 -16.60 -15.23
N PHE A 457 -5.89 -16.98 -14.27
CA PHE A 457 -4.74 -16.15 -13.89
C PHE A 457 -3.75 -15.97 -15.04
N MET A 458 -3.42 -17.04 -15.77
CA MET A 458 -2.54 -16.96 -16.94
C MET A 458 -3.09 -16.01 -17.99
N MET A 459 -4.38 -16.10 -18.31
CA MET A 459 -5.03 -15.19 -19.27
C MET A 459 -5.01 -13.74 -18.80
N CYS A 460 -5.28 -13.49 -17.52
CA CYS A 460 -5.21 -12.15 -16.94
C CYS A 460 -3.80 -11.55 -17.00
N TYR A 461 -2.76 -12.34 -16.69
CA TYR A 461 -1.36 -11.89 -16.77
C TYR A 461 -0.93 -11.63 -18.22
N ALA A 462 -1.31 -12.48 -19.16
CA ALA A 462 -1.05 -12.28 -20.58
C ALA A 462 -1.73 -11.00 -21.11
N ALA A 463 -2.99 -10.78 -20.74
CA ALA A 463 -3.71 -9.55 -21.08
C ALA A 463 -3.03 -8.30 -20.48
N ALA A 464 -2.58 -8.36 -19.23
CA ALA A 464 -1.84 -7.28 -18.58
C ALA A 464 -0.47 -7.03 -19.25
N ALA A 465 0.23 -8.07 -19.70
CA ALA A 465 1.47 -7.94 -20.46
C ALA A 465 1.21 -7.22 -21.80
N VAL A 466 0.19 -7.63 -22.57
CA VAL A 466 -0.19 -7.00 -23.83
C VAL A 466 -0.61 -5.53 -23.60
N LEU A 467 -1.37 -5.26 -22.55
CA LEU A 467 -1.78 -3.90 -22.18
C LEU A 467 -0.56 -3.02 -21.88
N THR A 468 0.36 -3.52 -21.04
CA THR A 468 1.59 -2.79 -20.67
C THR A 468 2.44 -2.49 -21.91
N TRP A 469 2.63 -3.47 -22.76
CA TRP A 469 3.40 -3.32 -24.00
C TRP A 469 2.78 -2.29 -24.96
N LYS A 470 1.46 -2.38 -25.23
CA LYS A 470 0.78 -1.49 -26.17
C LYS A 470 0.70 -0.04 -25.67
N VAL A 471 0.51 0.15 -24.36
CA VAL A 471 0.23 1.49 -23.80
C VAL A 471 1.49 2.18 -23.31
N TYR A 472 2.36 1.47 -22.61
CA TYR A 472 3.45 2.10 -21.85
C TYR A 472 4.85 1.82 -22.42
N ASP A 473 5.07 0.70 -23.14
CA ASP A 473 6.40 0.37 -23.65
C ASP A 473 6.63 0.87 -25.09
N ARG A 474 5.61 0.85 -25.94
CA ARG A 474 5.70 1.33 -27.34
C ARG A 474 5.69 2.85 -27.49
N ARG A 475 5.23 3.59 -26.50
CA ARG A 475 5.07 5.05 -26.58
C ARG A 475 6.17 5.72 -25.77
N THR A 476 6.88 6.66 -26.40
CA THR A 476 7.76 7.58 -25.67
C THR A 476 6.94 8.47 -24.76
N VAL A 477 7.52 8.89 -23.62
CA VAL A 477 6.87 9.79 -22.63
C VAL A 477 6.31 11.06 -23.29
N THR A 478 6.93 11.51 -24.38
CA THR A 478 6.51 12.67 -25.20
C THR A 478 5.18 12.41 -25.92
N ASP A 479 5.01 11.19 -26.46
CA ASP A 479 3.77 10.81 -27.17
C ASP A 479 2.60 10.64 -26.20
N MET A 480 2.86 10.19 -24.97
CA MET A 480 1.83 10.09 -23.93
C MET A 480 1.32 11.47 -23.51
N GLY A 481 2.19 12.45 -23.35
CA GLY A 481 1.81 13.84 -23.03
C GLY A 481 0.93 14.47 -24.10
N MET A 482 1.26 14.29 -25.39
CA MET A 482 0.48 14.84 -26.49
C MET A 482 -0.88 14.17 -26.68
N LEU A 483 -0.97 12.85 -26.47
CA LEU A 483 -2.25 12.14 -26.59
C LEU A 483 -3.19 12.46 -25.44
N GLN A 484 -2.66 12.65 -24.23
CA GLN A 484 -3.43 13.04 -23.06
C GLN A 484 -3.88 14.50 -23.12
N ALA A 485 -3.07 15.41 -23.64
CA ALA A 485 -3.50 16.78 -23.92
C ALA A 485 -4.67 16.81 -24.91
N ALA A 486 -4.74 15.87 -25.85
CA ALA A 486 -5.88 15.71 -26.77
C ALA A 486 -7.12 15.07 -26.11
N LEU A 487 -6.94 14.21 -25.08
CA LEU A 487 -8.03 13.51 -24.38
C LEU A 487 -8.54 14.29 -23.14
N VAL A 488 -7.71 15.15 -22.55
CA VAL A 488 -8.06 16.07 -21.44
C VAL A 488 -8.71 17.37 -21.97
N ARG A 489 -9.29 17.35 -23.17
CA ARG A 489 -10.19 18.43 -23.61
C ARG A 489 -11.45 18.43 -22.75
N GLN A 490 -11.37 19.19 -21.67
CA GLN A 490 -12.27 19.54 -20.58
C GLN A 490 -12.11 18.69 -19.30
N PRO A 491 -11.23 19.07 -18.36
CA PRO A 491 -11.50 18.78 -16.97
C PRO A 491 -12.72 19.61 -16.54
N ALA A 492 -13.67 18.97 -15.86
CA ALA A 492 -14.84 19.63 -15.27
C ALA A 492 -14.48 20.70 -14.20
N SER A 493 -13.19 20.89 -13.96
CA SER A 493 -12.60 21.91 -13.09
C SER A 493 -11.26 22.38 -13.65
N THR A 494 -11.02 23.68 -13.68
CA THR A 494 -9.73 24.23 -14.08
C THR A 494 -8.61 23.77 -13.12
N PRO A 495 -7.38 23.52 -13.59
CA PRO A 495 -6.26 23.18 -12.71
C PRO A 495 -6.06 24.16 -11.56
N ALA A 496 -6.34 25.46 -11.77
CA ALA A 496 -6.31 26.50 -10.75
C ALA A 496 -7.33 26.28 -9.63
N GLU A 497 -8.50 25.70 -9.92
CA GLU A 497 -9.51 25.35 -8.89
C GLU A 497 -9.05 24.20 -7.99
N LEU A 498 -8.21 23.30 -8.48
CA LEU A 498 -7.66 22.17 -7.71
C LEU A 498 -6.57 22.63 -6.74
N ILE A 499 -5.77 23.65 -7.11
CA ILE A 499 -4.63 24.13 -6.33
C ILE A 499 -5.04 25.24 -5.38
N GLY A 500 -5.97 26.14 -5.78
CA GLY A 500 -6.46 27.30 -5.07
C GLY A 500 -5.50 28.49 -4.99
N PRO A 501 -6.00 29.69 -4.71
CA PRO A 501 -5.15 30.85 -4.54
C PRO A 501 -4.20 30.64 -3.36
N ARG A 502 -2.90 30.82 -3.59
CA ARG A 502 -1.94 31.01 -2.50
C ARG A 502 -2.34 32.32 -1.83
N THR A 503 -2.79 32.27 -0.58
CA THR A 503 -2.86 33.47 0.25
C THR A 503 -1.42 33.93 0.50
N HIS A 504 -0.88 34.74 -0.40
CA HIS A 504 0.22 35.62 -0.05
C HIS A 504 -0.32 36.60 0.99
N ARG A 505 -0.19 36.26 2.25
CA ARG A 505 -0.23 37.25 3.32
C ARG A 505 1.02 38.10 3.15
N THR A 506 0.91 39.15 2.36
CA THR A 506 1.80 40.29 2.45
C THR A 506 1.53 40.95 3.78
N ASP A 507 2.27 40.55 4.81
CA ASP A 507 2.38 41.38 6.03
C ASP A 507 3.19 42.61 5.64
N SER A 508 2.49 43.61 5.13
CA SER A 508 3.02 44.98 5.05
C SER A 508 3.02 45.57 6.45
N PRO A 509 4.17 45.97 7.00
CA PRO A 509 4.18 46.67 8.28
C PRO A 509 3.59 48.05 8.11
N GLY A 510 2.53 48.32 8.85
CA GLY A 510 2.05 49.58 9.37
C GLY A 510 2.35 50.87 8.63
N ALA A 511 1.39 51.37 7.85
CA ALA A 511 1.23 52.82 7.65
C ALA A 511 0.40 53.35 8.82
N ALA A 512 1.06 53.88 9.83
CA ALA A 512 0.44 54.62 10.91
C ALA A 512 -0.16 55.92 10.33
N SER A 513 -1.47 55.97 10.24
CA SER A 513 -2.26 57.17 9.95
C SER A 513 -2.05 58.21 11.05
N ARG A 514 -1.28 59.26 10.76
CA ARG A 514 -1.30 60.51 11.56
C ARG A 514 -2.65 61.17 11.35
N ARG A 515 -3.53 61.06 12.30
CA ARG A 515 -4.70 61.98 12.44
C ARG A 515 -4.20 63.31 12.97
N ASN A 516 -4.31 64.35 12.14
CA ASN A 516 -4.22 65.73 12.57
C ASN A 516 -5.43 66.06 13.46
N VAL A 517 -5.15 66.42 14.69
CA VAL A 517 -6.11 67.07 15.59
C VAL A 517 -6.05 68.56 15.29
N ALA A 518 -7.10 69.13 14.72
CA ALA A 518 -7.35 70.57 14.68
C ALA A 518 -8.09 70.94 15.94
N ALA A 519 -7.52 71.87 16.69
CA ALA A 519 -8.17 72.50 17.83
C ALA A 519 -9.12 73.60 17.35
N PRO A 520 -10.19 73.92 18.12
CA PRO A 520 -11.14 74.96 17.77
C PRO A 520 -10.67 76.31 18.25
N GLY A 521 -10.89 77.33 17.43
CA GLY A 521 -11.02 78.75 17.82
C GLY A 521 -12.43 79.19 17.61
#